data_6f32139ffcb6eb296d0e705825204f50
#
_entry.id   6f32139ffcb6eb296d0e705825204f50
#
_cell.length_a   1.000
_cell.length_b   1.000
_cell.length_c   1.000
_cell.angle_alpha   90.00
_cell.angle_beta   90.00
_cell.angle_gamma   90.00
#
_symmetry.space_group_name_H-M   'P 1'
#
loop_
_entity.id
_entity.type
_entity.pdbx_description
1 polymer ?
#
loop_
_entity_poly.entity_id
_entity_poly.type
_entity_poly.pdbx_seq_one_letter_code
_entity_poly.pdbx_strand_id
1 'polypeptide(L)'
;MSKLQFFEMRAEEMATLYDSTFTKKEAIKTGENLVQNVLDNGQVGVLELTCSLVRLQEVVSSAVSKLRNHLPTEKTELMGATFTPTNGGNTVNYSDDEIYRTIKSDLDARTEQLKLAQKQDVFDAYGNQVPKVSTTPRKDSITIKF
;
A
#
# COMPACT_ATOMS: atom_id res chain seq x y z
N MET A 1 -6.74 0.01 30.06
CA MET A 1 -6.84 1.38 29.55
C MET A 1 -6.12 1.44 28.22
N SER A 2 -6.83 1.71 27.16
CA SER A 2 -6.21 1.94 25.83
C SER A 2 -5.34 3.17 25.96
N LYS A 3 -4.04 3.05 25.67
CA LYS A 3 -3.12 4.18 25.71
C LYS A 3 -3.38 5.10 24.51
N LEU A 4 -4.43 5.88 24.56
CA LEU A 4 -4.71 6.98 23.64
C LEU A 4 -3.71 8.14 23.79
N GLN A 5 -2.74 8.02 24.70
CA GLN A 5 -1.75 9.06 25.02
C GLN A 5 -0.98 9.61 23.82
N PHE A 6 -0.80 8.80 22.77
CA PHE A 6 -0.16 9.28 21.55
C PHE A 6 -1.05 10.32 20.80
N PHE A 7 -2.36 10.26 20.97
CA PHE A 7 -3.32 11.16 20.31
C PHE A 7 -3.66 12.40 21.12
N GLU A 8 -3.21 12.45 22.36
CA GLU A 8 -3.30 13.65 23.21
C GLU A 8 -2.14 14.62 22.96
N MET A 9 -1.17 14.28 22.10
CA MET A 9 -0.20 15.24 21.61
C MET A 9 -0.94 16.38 20.92
N ARG A 10 -0.66 17.60 21.38
CA ARG A 10 -1.23 18.79 20.75
C ARG A 10 -0.79 18.86 19.30
N ALA A 11 -1.64 19.38 18.41
CA ALA A 11 -1.34 19.50 16.99
C ALA A 11 -0.02 20.27 16.74
N GLU A 12 0.29 21.25 17.60
CA GLU A 12 1.54 22.03 17.56
C GLU A 12 2.76 21.15 17.83
N GLU A 13 2.67 20.20 18.77
CA GLU A 13 3.77 19.29 19.09
C GLU A 13 4.03 18.32 17.93
N MET A 14 2.96 17.84 17.31
CA MET A 14 3.09 16.98 16.12
C MET A 14 3.65 17.74 14.91
N ALA A 15 3.25 19.01 14.72
CA ALA A 15 3.73 19.83 13.61
C ALA A 15 5.23 20.15 13.71
N THR A 16 5.79 20.12 14.91
CA THR A 16 7.21 20.42 15.19
C THR A 16 8.05 19.19 15.50
N LEU A 17 7.48 17.99 15.40
CA LEU A 17 8.18 16.73 15.72
C LEU A 17 9.43 16.54 14.86
N TYR A 18 9.37 16.93 13.61
CA TYR A 18 10.48 16.88 12.67
C TYR A 18 10.66 18.26 12.02
N ASP A 19 11.90 18.71 11.92
CA ASP A 19 12.24 19.97 11.25
C ASP A 19 12.34 19.82 9.73
N SER A 20 12.56 20.95 9.05
CA SER A 20 12.66 20.99 7.59
C SER A 20 13.87 20.24 7.01
N THR A 21 14.84 19.86 7.84
CA THR A 21 16.04 19.13 7.43
C THR A 21 15.82 17.61 7.47
N PHE A 22 14.73 17.13 8.09
CA PHE A 22 14.43 15.71 8.20
C PHE A 22 13.97 15.12 6.87
N THR A 23 14.92 14.52 6.18
CA THR A 23 14.74 13.96 4.84
C THR A 23 14.10 12.58 4.86
N LYS A 24 13.57 12.14 3.71
CA LYS A 24 13.09 10.77 3.53
C LYS A 24 14.16 9.71 3.88
N LYS A 25 15.43 9.99 3.58
CA LYS A 25 16.54 9.09 3.90
C LYS A 25 16.72 8.94 5.42
N GLU A 26 16.60 10.03 6.15
CA GLU A 26 16.69 10.03 7.62
C GLU A 26 15.48 9.32 8.25
N ALA A 27 14.29 9.51 7.69
CA ALA A 27 13.09 8.78 8.13
C ALA A 27 13.27 7.26 7.99
N ILE A 28 13.79 6.80 6.85
CA ILE A 28 14.09 5.37 6.62
C ILE A 28 15.13 4.89 7.63
N LYS A 29 16.23 5.61 7.78
CA LYS A 29 17.31 5.26 8.73
C LYS A 29 16.81 5.21 10.19
N THR A 30 15.91 6.13 10.56
CA THR A 30 15.30 6.12 11.90
C THR A 30 14.47 4.86 12.12
N GLY A 31 13.71 4.43 11.11
CA GLY A 31 12.96 3.17 11.17
C GLY A 31 13.89 1.94 11.27
N GLU A 32 14.97 1.90 10.50
CA GLU A 32 15.97 0.83 10.57
C GLU A 32 16.63 0.76 11.95
N ASN A 33 17.04 1.91 12.50
CA ASN A 33 17.63 2.00 13.83
C ASN A 33 16.66 1.53 14.93
N LEU A 34 15.37 1.83 14.81
CA LEU A 34 14.35 1.36 15.74
C LEU A 34 14.29 -0.17 15.74
N VAL A 35 14.26 -0.79 14.56
CA VAL A 35 14.26 -2.25 14.43
C VAL A 35 15.54 -2.85 15.01
N GLN A 36 16.69 -2.31 14.66
CA GLN A 36 17.98 -2.80 15.17
C GLN A 36 18.06 -2.72 16.69
N ASN A 37 17.59 -1.62 17.28
CA ASN A 37 17.55 -1.45 18.73
C ASN A 37 16.71 -2.53 19.43
N VAL A 38 15.56 -2.89 18.85
CA VAL A 38 14.70 -3.95 19.39
C VAL A 38 15.37 -5.33 19.29
N LEU A 39 16.05 -5.60 18.18
CA LEU A 39 16.76 -6.87 17.99
C LEU A 39 17.95 -7.01 18.95
N ASP A 40 18.69 -5.92 19.18
CA ASP A 40 19.90 -5.93 20.03
C ASP A 40 19.56 -5.97 21.53
N ASN A 41 18.53 -5.25 21.96
CA ASN A 41 18.22 -5.09 23.39
C ASN A 41 17.18 -6.09 23.91
N GLY A 42 16.32 -6.65 23.05
CA GLY A 42 15.35 -7.69 23.40
C GLY A 42 14.30 -7.31 24.46
N GLN A 43 14.17 -6.00 24.77
CA GLN A 43 13.26 -5.50 25.82
C GLN A 43 11.80 -5.49 25.37
N VAL A 44 11.57 -5.45 24.07
CA VAL A 44 10.23 -5.44 23.44
C VAL A 44 10.18 -6.56 22.42
N GLY A 45 9.08 -7.32 22.40
CA GLY A 45 8.88 -8.37 21.42
C GLY A 45 8.71 -7.83 20.00
N VAL A 46 9.38 -8.45 19.02
CA VAL A 46 9.28 -8.05 17.60
C VAL A 46 7.83 -8.02 17.13
N LEU A 47 7.02 -9.04 17.50
CA LEU A 47 5.60 -9.10 17.14
C LEU A 47 4.80 -7.97 17.79
N GLU A 48 5.07 -7.67 19.06
CA GLU A 48 4.41 -6.60 19.81
C GLU A 48 4.69 -5.23 19.19
N LEU A 49 5.96 -4.93 18.89
CA LEU A 49 6.35 -3.71 18.20
C LEU A 49 5.70 -3.61 16.82
N THR A 50 5.74 -4.71 16.05
CA THR A 50 5.13 -4.73 14.70
C THR A 50 3.64 -4.44 14.76
N CYS A 51 2.90 -5.06 15.69
CA CYS A 51 1.48 -4.77 15.88
C CYS A 51 1.22 -3.29 16.22
N SER A 52 2.05 -2.69 17.05
CA SER A 52 1.93 -1.28 17.43
C SER A 52 2.23 -0.35 16.25
N LEU A 53 3.27 -0.63 15.48
CA LEU A 53 3.65 0.17 14.31
C LEU A 53 2.60 0.09 13.19
N VAL A 54 2.01 -1.09 12.95
CA VAL A 54 0.94 -1.23 11.94
C VAL A 54 -0.29 -0.40 12.32
N ARG A 55 -0.68 -0.40 13.60
CA ARG A 55 -1.78 0.46 14.08
C ARG A 55 -1.45 1.93 13.96
N LEU A 56 -0.23 2.33 14.31
CA LEU A 56 0.22 3.71 14.17
C LEU A 56 0.22 4.15 12.71
N GLN A 57 0.69 3.30 11.80
CA GLN A 57 0.67 3.57 10.36
C GLN A 57 -0.75 3.84 9.86
N GLU A 58 -1.75 3.06 10.31
CA GLU A 58 -3.15 3.24 9.92
C GLU A 58 -3.68 4.60 10.39
N VAL A 59 -3.38 4.97 11.62
CA VAL A 59 -3.79 6.28 12.16
C VAL A 59 -3.17 7.44 11.39
N VAL A 60 -1.85 7.40 11.17
CA VAL A 60 -1.14 8.45 10.43
C VAL A 60 -1.65 8.53 9.00
N SER A 61 -1.85 7.39 8.33
CA SER A 61 -2.38 7.33 6.97
C SER A 61 -3.78 7.93 6.87
N SER A 62 -4.65 7.61 7.83
CA SER A 62 -6.01 8.17 7.91
C SER A 62 -5.98 9.69 8.12
N ALA A 63 -5.15 10.17 9.05
CA ALA A 63 -5.01 11.60 9.33
C ALA A 63 -4.51 12.35 8.09
N VAL A 64 -3.44 11.88 7.45
CA VAL A 64 -2.89 12.48 6.23
C VAL A 64 -3.91 12.49 5.10
N SER A 65 -4.67 11.41 4.92
CA SER A 65 -5.73 11.34 3.91
C SER A 65 -6.82 12.39 4.12
N LYS A 66 -7.22 12.62 5.37
CA LYS A 66 -8.21 13.65 5.70
C LYS A 66 -7.66 15.06 5.51
N LEU A 67 -6.43 15.32 5.97
CA LEU A 67 -5.77 16.62 5.83
C LEU A 67 -5.60 17.02 4.37
N ARG A 68 -5.39 16.08 3.46
CA ARG A 68 -5.27 16.37 2.01
C ARG A 68 -6.45 17.18 1.45
N ASN A 69 -7.66 16.96 1.98
CA ASN A 69 -8.85 17.68 1.53
C ASN A 69 -8.87 19.17 1.97
N HIS A 70 -7.96 19.56 2.84
CA HIS A 70 -7.85 20.92 3.38
C HIS A 70 -6.57 21.63 2.92
N LEU A 71 -5.78 21.00 2.05
CA LEU A 71 -4.57 21.62 1.51
C LEU A 71 -4.88 22.71 0.49
N PRO A 72 -3.97 23.71 0.31
CA PRO A 72 -4.14 24.74 -0.68
C PRO A 72 -4.31 24.18 -2.09
N THR A 73 -5.06 24.88 -2.92
CA THR A 73 -5.25 24.56 -4.35
C THR A 73 -4.15 25.15 -5.24
N GLU A 74 -3.18 25.83 -4.67
CA GLU A 74 -2.02 26.39 -5.35
C GLU A 74 -0.74 25.68 -4.93
N LYS A 75 0.25 25.68 -5.84
CA LYS A 75 1.57 25.12 -5.53
C LYS A 75 2.17 25.88 -4.34
N THR A 76 2.49 25.14 -3.28
CA THR A 76 3.01 25.70 -2.04
C THR A 76 4.21 24.88 -1.56
N GLU A 77 5.19 25.54 -0.97
CA GLU A 77 6.36 24.88 -0.37
C GLU A 77 6.42 25.23 1.13
N LEU A 78 6.56 24.21 1.96
CA LEU A 78 6.68 24.37 3.40
C LEU A 78 7.53 23.25 4.00
N MET A 79 8.46 23.59 4.87
CA MET A 79 9.31 22.64 5.60
C MET A 79 10.00 21.59 4.68
N GLY A 80 10.51 22.00 3.53
CA GLY A 80 11.18 21.12 2.59
C GLY A 80 10.25 20.21 1.77
N ALA A 81 8.93 20.30 1.97
CA ALA A 81 7.93 19.60 1.18
C ALA A 81 7.28 20.52 0.15
N THR A 82 7.08 20.02 -1.07
CA THR A 82 6.36 20.73 -2.14
C THR A 82 4.96 20.13 -2.29
N PHE A 83 3.95 20.95 -2.12
CA PHE A 83 2.54 20.62 -2.34
C PHE A 83 2.16 21.06 -3.76
N THR A 84 1.95 20.10 -4.64
CA THR A 84 1.56 20.38 -6.02
C THR A 84 0.14 19.86 -6.26
N PRO A 85 -0.85 20.75 -6.42
CA PRO A 85 -2.21 20.33 -6.79
C PRO A 85 -2.18 19.63 -8.15
N THR A 86 -2.86 18.51 -8.25
CA THR A 86 -3.00 17.77 -9.50
C THR A 86 -4.47 17.70 -9.85
N ASN A 87 -4.83 18.22 -11.02
CA ASN A 87 -6.19 18.05 -11.53
C ASN A 87 -6.42 16.58 -11.84
N GLY A 88 -7.45 16.00 -11.26
CA GLY A 88 -7.95 14.69 -11.64
C GLY A 88 -8.41 14.75 -13.10
N GLY A 89 -7.73 14.08 -14.00
CA GLY A 89 -8.18 13.95 -15.38
C GLY A 89 -9.47 13.11 -15.49
N ASN A 90 -10.04 13.06 -16.69
CA ASN A 90 -11.13 12.15 -16.97
C ASN A 90 -10.62 10.72 -17.13
N THR A 91 -11.30 9.77 -16.53
CA THR A 91 -11.05 8.35 -16.77
C THR A 91 -11.88 7.92 -17.99
N VAL A 92 -11.23 7.29 -18.96
CA VAL A 92 -11.92 6.72 -20.11
C VAL A 92 -12.58 5.41 -19.69
N ASN A 93 -13.90 5.32 -19.91
CA ASN A 93 -14.68 4.12 -19.62
C ASN A 93 -14.62 3.16 -20.81
N TYR A 94 -13.54 2.42 -20.93
CA TYR A 94 -13.37 1.42 -22.00
C TYR A 94 -14.49 0.36 -22.01
N SER A 95 -15.15 0.14 -20.88
CA SER A 95 -16.29 -0.79 -20.77
C SER A 95 -17.55 -0.33 -21.50
N ASP A 96 -17.60 0.90 -22.02
CA ASP A 96 -18.71 1.38 -22.84
C ASP A 96 -18.64 0.79 -24.26
N ASP A 97 -17.44 0.38 -24.69
CA ASP A 97 -17.23 -0.28 -25.98
C ASP A 97 -17.53 -1.79 -25.89
N GLU A 98 -18.40 -2.28 -26.78
CA GLU A 98 -18.86 -3.67 -26.80
C GLU A 98 -17.73 -4.63 -27.19
N ILE A 99 -16.88 -4.23 -28.12
CA ILE A 99 -15.75 -5.05 -28.59
C ILE A 99 -14.75 -5.20 -27.45
N TYR A 100 -14.46 -4.12 -26.75
CA TYR A 100 -13.58 -4.16 -25.58
C TYR A 100 -14.10 -5.13 -24.49
N ARG A 101 -15.41 -5.08 -24.20
CA ARG A 101 -16.04 -5.99 -23.22
C ARG A 101 -15.92 -7.45 -23.64
N THR A 102 -16.16 -7.73 -24.91
CA THR A 102 -16.05 -9.09 -25.45
C THR A 102 -14.62 -9.63 -25.32
N ILE A 103 -13.63 -8.87 -25.81
CA ILE A 103 -12.22 -9.25 -25.74
C ILE A 103 -11.78 -9.46 -24.30
N LYS A 104 -12.20 -8.58 -23.39
CA LYS A 104 -11.89 -8.71 -21.97
C LYS A 104 -12.51 -9.96 -21.35
N SER A 105 -13.76 -10.26 -21.67
CA SER A 105 -14.45 -11.46 -21.22
C SER A 105 -13.75 -12.73 -21.71
N ASP A 106 -13.32 -12.76 -22.98
CA ASP A 106 -12.59 -13.89 -23.57
C ASP A 106 -11.22 -14.06 -22.91
N LEU A 107 -10.52 -12.97 -22.63
CA LEU A 107 -9.25 -12.98 -21.92
C LEU A 107 -9.41 -13.52 -20.49
N ASP A 108 -10.44 -13.06 -19.77
CA ASP A 108 -10.73 -13.51 -18.41
C ASP A 108 -11.07 -15.01 -18.41
N ALA A 109 -11.91 -15.47 -19.33
CA ALA A 109 -12.23 -16.89 -19.50
C ALA A 109 -10.98 -17.74 -19.80
N ARG A 110 -10.11 -17.27 -20.70
CA ARG A 110 -8.85 -17.96 -21.00
C ARG A 110 -7.90 -17.99 -19.81
N THR A 111 -7.84 -16.92 -19.05
CA THR A 111 -7.05 -16.83 -17.81
C THR A 111 -7.49 -17.88 -16.80
N GLU A 112 -8.79 -18.06 -16.59
CA GLU A 112 -9.33 -19.08 -15.68
C GLU A 112 -9.01 -20.51 -16.19
N GLN A 113 -9.13 -20.76 -17.49
CA GLN A 113 -8.73 -22.05 -18.08
C GLN A 113 -7.26 -22.35 -17.81
N LEU A 114 -6.35 -21.36 -18.00
CA LEU A 114 -4.91 -21.52 -17.75
C LEU A 114 -4.60 -21.76 -16.27
N LYS A 115 -5.33 -21.14 -15.35
CA LYS A 115 -5.22 -21.40 -13.89
C LYS A 115 -5.65 -22.83 -13.55
N LEU A 116 -6.74 -23.30 -14.13
CA LEU A 116 -7.24 -24.65 -13.93
C LEU A 116 -6.27 -25.68 -14.53
N ALA A 117 -5.69 -25.40 -15.70
CA ALA A 117 -4.74 -26.28 -16.38
C ALA A 117 -3.46 -26.52 -15.54
N GLN A 118 -3.13 -25.66 -14.58
CA GLN A 118 -2.04 -25.92 -13.64
C GLN A 118 -2.32 -27.09 -12.70
N LYS A 119 -3.60 -27.41 -12.45
CA LYS A 119 -4.04 -28.40 -11.46
C LYS A 119 -4.55 -29.68 -12.10
N GLN A 120 -5.12 -29.60 -13.29
CA GLN A 120 -5.76 -30.73 -14.00
C GLN A 120 -5.68 -30.51 -15.51
N ASP A 121 -5.95 -31.55 -16.29
CA ASP A 121 -6.05 -31.41 -17.75
C ASP A 121 -7.37 -30.72 -18.10
N VAL A 122 -7.26 -29.65 -18.89
CA VAL A 122 -8.37 -28.81 -19.34
C VAL A 122 -8.40 -28.78 -20.86
N PHE A 123 -9.59 -28.85 -21.45
CA PHE A 123 -9.79 -28.72 -22.89
C PHE A 123 -10.65 -27.49 -23.17
N ASP A 124 -10.35 -26.79 -24.24
CA ASP A 124 -11.14 -25.65 -24.70
C ASP A 124 -12.44 -26.11 -25.42
N ALA A 125 -13.26 -25.16 -25.83
CA ALA A 125 -14.53 -25.45 -26.52
C ALA A 125 -14.37 -26.18 -27.86
N TYR A 126 -13.15 -26.20 -28.40
CA TYR A 126 -12.80 -26.86 -29.66
C TYR A 126 -12.12 -28.24 -29.45
N GLY A 127 -12.02 -28.66 -28.18
CA GLY A 127 -11.38 -29.91 -27.82
C GLY A 127 -9.85 -29.89 -27.78
N ASN A 128 -9.22 -28.70 -27.87
CA ASN A 128 -7.77 -28.58 -27.77
C ASN A 128 -7.36 -28.51 -26.28
N GLN A 129 -6.30 -29.23 -25.96
CA GLN A 129 -5.76 -29.18 -24.60
C GLN A 129 -5.19 -27.79 -24.27
N VAL A 130 -5.61 -27.24 -23.15
CA VAL A 130 -5.10 -25.96 -22.63
C VAL A 130 -3.69 -26.20 -22.05
N PRO A 131 -2.68 -25.46 -22.52
CA PRO A 131 -1.30 -25.71 -22.10
C PRO A 131 -1.08 -25.29 -20.64
N LYS A 132 -0.20 -26.01 -19.94
CA LYS A 132 0.34 -25.59 -18.65
C LYS A 132 1.40 -24.53 -18.88
N VAL A 133 1.12 -23.30 -18.42
CA VAL A 133 2.06 -22.18 -18.54
C VAL A 133 3.05 -22.19 -17.37
N SER A 134 4.22 -21.58 -17.57
CA SER A 134 5.24 -21.47 -16.53
C SER A 134 4.72 -20.62 -15.34
N THR A 135 5.18 -20.95 -14.15
CA THR A 135 4.91 -20.19 -12.93
C THR A 135 6.20 -19.61 -12.37
N THR A 136 6.11 -18.39 -11.85
CA THR A 136 7.23 -17.78 -11.14
C THR A 136 6.92 -17.80 -9.64
N PRO A 137 7.81 -18.34 -8.79
CA PRO A 137 7.63 -18.31 -7.35
C PRO A 137 7.48 -16.87 -6.86
N ARG A 138 6.48 -16.61 -6.02
CA ARG A 138 6.35 -15.35 -5.32
C ARG A 138 7.18 -15.40 -4.04
N LYS A 139 7.73 -14.24 -3.67
CA LYS A 139 8.38 -14.10 -2.37
C LYS A 139 7.34 -14.28 -1.25
N ASP A 140 7.72 -15.02 -0.23
CA ASP A 140 6.88 -15.17 0.97
C ASP A 140 6.59 -13.81 1.60
N SER A 141 5.38 -13.63 2.08
CA SER A 141 4.93 -12.41 2.74
C SER A 141 4.07 -12.74 3.96
N ILE A 142 4.10 -11.87 4.96
CA ILE A 142 3.27 -11.98 6.15
C ILE A 142 2.18 -10.92 6.06
N THR A 143 0.94 -11.33 6.16
CA THR A 143 -0.21 -10.42 6.24
C THR A 143 -0.56 -10.18 7.70
N ILE A 144 -0.62 -8.92 8.11
CA ILE A 144 -1.00 -8.51 9.45
C ILE A 144 -2.40 -7.90 9.37
N LYS A 145 -3.33 -8.43 10.17
CA LYS A 145 -4.71 -7.94 10.31
C LYS A 145 -5.00 -7.67 11.80
N PHE A 146 -5.78 -6.62 12.08
CA PHE A 146 -6.22 -6.27 13.44
C PHE A 146 -7.63 -5.70 13.40
#